data_d1e69e6d7d665bce3887ae9696c01744
#
_entry.id   d1e69e6d7d665bce3887ae9696c01744
#
_cell.length_a   1.000
_cell.length_b   1.000
_cell.length_c   1.000
_cell.angle_alpha   90.00
_cell.angle_beta   90.00
_cell.angle_gamma   90.00
#
_symmetry.space_group_name_H-M   'P 1'
#
loop_
_entity.id
_entity.type
_entity.pdbx_description
1 polymer ?
#
loop_
_entity_poly.entity_id
_entity_poly.type
_entity_poly.pdbx_seq_one_letter_code
_entity_poly.pdbx_strand_id
1 'polypeptide(L)'
;MTKLRVPLTVEHVLSQVINKLEEDEVKNITNKSISHFRKCSDPDDKDHNLHYIDAIKLDILMQRKSLGTPFIDNFSLTLEDEFNKVNVYENVASTLIKIGGRVGNLMDTTHDAMSPDSPMGKEISKTEKDQIYKAINEVEEKIAK
;
A
#
# COMPACT_ATOMS: atom_id res chain seq x y z
N MET A 1 24.42 -5.90 -16.93
CA MET A 1 24.75 -6.09 -15.52
C MET A 1 23.68 -5.45 -14.66
N THR A 2 23.09 -6.20 -13.76
CA THR A 2 22.04 -5.64 -12.88
C THR A 2 22.70 -4.84 -11.78
N LYS A 3 22.48 -3.52 -11.74
CA LYS A 3 22.99 -2.66 -10.68
C LYS A 3 22.34 -2.99 -9.34
N LEU A 4 23.14 -2.99 -8.28
CA LEU A 4 22.64 -3.16 -6.93
C LEU A 4 21.85 -1.90 -6.52
N ARG A 5 20.59 -2.08 -6.13
CA ARG A 5 19.75 -1.01 -5.59
C ARG A 5 19.58 -1.19 -4.09
N VAL A 6 19.65 -0.08 -3.37
CA VAL A 6 19.43 -0.11 -1.92
C VAL A 6 17.96 -0.47 -1.66
N PRO A 7 17.67 -1.47 -0.83
CA PRO A 7 16.29 -1.82 -0.47
C PRO A 7 15.51 -0.61 0.07
N LEU A 8 14.21 -0.57 -0.17
CA LEU A 8 13.29 0.48 0.23
C LEU A 8 13.49 1.86 -0.43
N THR A 9 14.42 1.99 -1.38
CA THR A 9 14.50 3.20 -2.20
C THR A 9 13.48 3.18 -3.33
N VAL A 10 13.11 4.36 -3.83
CA VAL A 10 12.17 4.51 -4.96
C VAL A 10 12.69 3.77 -6.20
N GLU A 11 14.00 3.82 -6.45
CA GLU A 11 14.67 3.13 -7.56
C GLU A 11 14.52 1.61 -7.44
N HIS A 12 14.63 1.08 -6.22
CA HIS A 12 14.45 -0.34 -5.95
C HIS A 12 13.00 -0.77 -6.22
N VAL A 13 12.04 -0.06 -5.63
CA VAL A 13 10.60 -0.33 -5.82
C VAL A 13 10.20 -0.22 -7.28
N LEU A 14 10.61 0.86 -7.97
CA LEU A 14 10.32 1.06 -9.38
C LEU A 14 10.87 -0.08 -10.24
N SER A 15 12.09 -0.53 -9.97
CA SER A 15 12.69 -1.68 -10.68
C SER A 15 11.86 -2.95 -10.53
N GLN A 16 11.33 -3.23 -9.32
CA GLN A 16 10.46 -4.38 -9.09
C GLN A 16 9.11 -4.25 -9.81
N VAL A 17 8.53 -3.06 -9.80
CA VAL A 17 7.25 -2.76 -10.46
C VAL A 17 7.33 -2.95 -11.96
N ILE A 18 8.30 -2.32 -12.62
CA ILE A 18 8.44 -2.41 -14.09
C ILE A 18 8.76 -3.81 -14.59
N ASN A 19 9.35 -4.68 -13.76
CA ASN A 19 9.58 -6.09 -14.10
C ASN A 19 8.32 -6.95 -14.05
N LYS A 20 7.24 -6.47 -13.45
CA LYS A 20 5.95 -7.16 -13.32
C LYS A 20 4.88 -6.65 -14.29
N LEU A 21 5.16 -5.57 -14.99
CA LEU A 21 4.23 -4.87 -15.87
C LEU A 21 4.63 -5.00 -17.33
N GLU A 22 3.61 -5.04 -18.21
CA GLU A 22 3.79 -5.06 -19.65
C GLU A 22 4.01 -3.63 -20.20
N GLU A 23 4.82 -3.51 -21.25
CA GLU A 23 5.17 -2.21 -21.83
C GLU A 23 3.96 -1.41 -22.31
N ASP A 24 3.02 -2.08 -22.97
CA ASP A 24 1.81 -1.45 -23.51
C ASP A 24 0.91 -0.92 -22.40
N GLU A 25 0.78 -1.66 -21.29
CA GLU A 25 -0.02 -1.23 -20.12
C GLU A 25 0.58 0.02 -19.48
N VAL A 26 1.90 0.01 -19.26
CA VAL A 26 2.63 1.14 -18.70
C VAL A 26 2.50 2.36 -19.61
N LYS A 27 2.69 2.20 -20.92
CA LYS A 27 2.59 3.27 -21.91
C LYS A 27 1.17 3.84 -21.97
N ASN A 28 0.15 2.99 -21.92
CA ASN A 28 -1.25 3.43 -21.97
C ASN A 28 -1.65 4.27 -20.76
N ILE A 29 -1.17 3.95 -19.56
CA ILE A 29 -1.56 4.67 -18.35
C ILE A 29 -0.69 5.90 -18.07
N THR A 30 0.60 5.86 -18.42
CA THR A 30 1.56 6.93 -18.09
C THR A 30 1.92 7.82 -19.27
N ASN A 31 1.67 7.41 -20.51
CA ASN A 31 2.18 7.98 -21.74
C ASN A 31 3.73 7.96 -21.86
N LYS A 32 4.39 7.08 -21.11
CA LYS A 32 5.85 6.91 -21.07
C LYS A 32 6.23 5.46 -21.30
N SER A 33 7.40 5.22 -21.88
CA SER A 33 7.91 3.86 -22.13
C SER A 33 8.50 3.23 -20.87
N ILE A 34 8.54 1.91 -20.81
CA ILE A 34 9.29 1.18 -19.77
C ILE A 34 10.76 1.58 -19.75
N SER A 35 11.35 1.88 -20.92
CA SER A 35 12.73 2.35 -21.00
C SER A 35 12.96 3.67 -20.23
N HIS A 36 11.99 4.59 -20.23
CA HIS A 36 12.05 5.78 -19.40
C HIS A 36 12.07 5.43 -17.90
N PHE A 37 11.20 4.52 -17.47
CA PHE A 37 11.17 4.10 -16.06
C PHE A 37 12.39 3.28 -15.64
N ARG A 38 13.02 2.55 -16.55
CA ARG A 38 14.31 1.89 -16.29
C ARG A 38 15.40 2.91 -15.97
N LYS A 39 15.43 4.05 -16.66
CA LYS A 39 16.35 5.17 -16.35
C LYS A 39 16.01 5.79 -14.98
N CYS A 40 14.73 6.04 -14.69
CA CYS A 40 14.29 6.51 -13.37
C CYS A 40 14.64 5.53 -12.25
N SER A 41 14.79 4.24 -12.54
CA SER A 41 15.17 3.22 -11.56
C SER A 41 16.69 3.01 -11.44
N ASP A 42 17.49 3.75 -12.19
CA ASP A 42 18.96 3.69 -12.12
C ASP A 42 19.47 4.66 -11.04
N PRO A 43 20.08 4.17 -9.96
CA PRO A 43 20.54 5.04 -8.87
C PRO A 43 21.67 6.02 -9.28
N ASP A 44 22.33 5.75 -10.40
CA ASP A 44 23.41 6.61 -10.93
C ASP A 44 22.89 7.67 -11.92
N ASP A 45 21.66 7.51 -12.42
CA ASP A 45 21.04 8.46 -13.33
C ASP A 45 20.41 9.61 -12.51
N LYS A 46 21.05 10.77 -12.53
CA LYS A 46 20.60 11.97 -11.83
C LYS A 46 19.62 12.82 -12.63
N ASP A 47 19.45 12.52 -13.91
CA ASP A 47 18.65 13.32 -14.84
C ASP A 47 17.21 12.81 -14.97
N HIS A 48 16.97 11.54 -14.58
CA HIS A 48 15.66 10.91 -14.67
C HIS A 48 15.09 10.59 -13.30
N ASN A 49 14.02 11.28 -12.92
CA ASN A 49 13.32 11.06 -11.66
C ASN A 49 11.90 10.54 -11.91
N LEU A 50 11.42 9.69 -11.02
CA LEU A 50 10.03 9.27 -11.02
C LEU A 50 9.11 10.40 -10.59
N HIS A 51 8.17 10.80 -11.45
CA HIS A 51 7.15 11.76 -11.08
C HIS A 51 6.09 11.13 -10.17
N TYR A 52 5.64 11.87 -9.17
CA TYR A 52 4.61 11.44 -8.23
C TYR A 52 3.33 10.91 -8.92
N ILE A 53 2.86 11.60 -9.95
CA ILE A 53 1.68 11.16 -10.72
C ILE A 53 1.91 9.81 -11.41
N ASP A 54 3.12 9.55 -11.90
CA ASP A 54 3.45 8.27 -12.53
C ASP A 54 3.50 7.14 -11.50
N ALA A 55 4.01 7.40 -10.29
CA ALA A 55 3.97 6.43 -9.18
C ALA A 55 2.53 6.03 -8.83
N ILE A 56 1.61 7.01 -8.71
CA ILE A 56 0.18 6.73 -8.49
C ILE A 56 -0.41 5.86 -9.61
N LYS A 57 -0.12 6.19 -10.87
CA LYS A 57 -0.63 5.44 -12.03
C LYS A 57 -0.09 4.00 -12.06
N LEU A 58 1.18 3.81 -11.71
CA LEU A 58 1.78 2.48 -11.62
C LEU A 58 1.18 1.66 -10.47
N ASP A 59 0.92 2.26 -9.32
CA ASP A 59 0.22 1.59 -8.22
C ASP A 59 -1.21 1.20 -8.59
N ILE A 60 -1.94 2.06 -9.30
CA ILE A 60 -3.27 1.71 -9.83
C ILE A 60 -3.19 0.49 -10.75
N LEU A 61 -2.19 0.44 -11.63
CA LEU A 61 -1.99 -0.69 -12.54
C LEU A 61 -1.61 -1.97 -11.79
N MET A 62 -0.71 -1.88 -10.80
CA MET A 62 -0.34 -3.00 -9.94
C MET A 62 -1.54 -3.53 -9.17
N GLN A 63 -2.36 -2.66 -8.59
CA GLN A 63 -3.56 -3.05 -7.86
C GLN A 63 -4.61 -3.72 -8.75
N ARG A 64 -4.79 -3.26 -9.99
CA ARG A 64 -5.69 -3.93 -10.97
C ARG A 64 -5.26 -5.36 -11.27
N LYS A 65 -3.96 -5.67 -11.14
CA LYS A 65 -3.39 -7.01 -11.29
C LYS A 65 -3.32 -7.80 -9.97
N SER A 66 -3.88 -7.26 -8.89
CA SER A 66 -3.81 -7.84 -7.54
C SER A 66 -2.37 -8.02 -7.02
N LEU A 67 -1.46 -7.14 -7.41
CA LEU A 67 -0.06 -7.13 -7.02
C LEU A 67 0.27 -6.10 -5.93
N GLY A 68 -0.76 -5.50 -5.32
CA GLY A 68 -0.61 -4.51 -4.25
C GLY A 68 -0.34 -3.09 -4.72
N THR A 69 0.12 -2.24 -3.81
CA THR A 69 0.38 -0.81 -4.01
C THR A 69 1.80 -0.45 -3.55
N PRO A 70 2.85 -0.93 -4.25
CA PRO A 70 4.22 -0.90 -3.75
C PRO A 70 4.78 0.51 -3.49
N PHE A 71 4.33 1.54 -4.22
CA PHE A 71 4.80 2.92 -3.96
C PHE A 71 4.16 3.53 -2.73
N ILE A 72 2.85 3.32 -2.51
CA ILE A 72 2.16 3.77 -1.28
C ILE A 72 2.76 3.06 -0.06
N ASP A 73 2.98 1.75 -0.15
CA ASP A 73 3.57 0.96 0.93
C ASP A 73 4.99 1.44 1.25
N ASN A 74 5.82 1.69 0.24
CA ASN A 74 7.17 2.23 0.39
C ASN A 74 7.17 3.63 1.01
N PHE A 75 6.28 4.51 0.54
CA PHE A 75 6.14 5.86 1.09
C PHE A 75 5.74 5.83 2.57
N SER A 76 4.77 4.98 2.92
CA SER A 76 4.31 4.80 4.30
C SER A 76 5.43 4.29 5.21
N LEU A 77 6.19 3.27 4.77
CA LEU A 77 7.32 2.73 5.51
C LEU A 77 8.44 3.76 5.69
N THR A 78 8.71 4.57 4.67
CA THR A 78 9.74 5.62 4.74
C THR A 78 9.35 6.70 5.75
N LEU A 79 8.08 7.14 5.75
CA LEU A 79 7.58 8.09 6.75
C LEU A 79 7.63 7.51 8.15
N GLU A 80 7.22 6.26 8.31
CA GLU A 80 7.24 5.58 9.60
C GLU A 80 8.66 5.48 10.16
N ASP A 81 9.63 5.10 9.33
CA ASP A 81 11.04 5.04 9.73
C ASP A 81 11.58 6.41 10.20
N GLU A 82 11.22 7.49 9.48
CA GLU A 82 11.62 8.86 9.89
C GLU A 82 10.90 9.30 11.18
N PHE A 83 9.64 8.99 11.37
CA PHE A 83 8.91 9.33 12.59
C PHE A 83 9.38 8.50 13.79
N ASN A 84 9.75 7.23 13.59
CA ASN A 84 10.25 6.36 14.65
C ASN A 84 11.65 6.75 15.13
N LYS A 85 12.44 7.45 14.32
CA LYS A 85 13.71 8.05 14.77
C LYS A 85 13.51 9.15 15.83
N VAL A 86 12.30 9.70 15.89
CA VAL A 86 11.94 10.81 16.82
C VAL A 86 11.17 10.30 18.04
N ASN A 87 10.55 9.13 17.97
CA ASN A 87 9.68 8.60 19.04
C ASN A 87 10.21 7.31 19.66
N VAL A 88 10.28 7.34 20.97
CA VAL A 88 10.66 6.25 21.88
C VAL A 88 9.76 5.03 21.72
N TYR A 89 10.38 3.87 21.63
CA TYR A 89 9.89 2.50 21.70
C TYR A 89 8.47 2.31 22.29
N GLU A 90 7.45 2.25 21.44
CA GLU A 90 6.23 1.56 21.83
C GLU A 90 6.58 0.07 21.97
N ASN A 91 6.27 -0.51 23.10
CA ASN A 91 6.55 -1.92 23.34
C ASN A 91 5.83 -2.76 22.27
N VAL A 92 6.57 -3.51 21.47
CA VAL A 92 6.04 -4.37 20.39
C VAL A 92 4.91 -5.26 20.85
N ALA A 93 4.99 -5.80 22.07
CA ALA A 93 3.93 -6.61 22.66
C ALA A 93 2.63 -5.80 22.85
N SER A 94 2.71 -4.55 23.34
CA SER A 94 1.56 -3.66 23.49
C SER A 94 0.93 -3.34 22.13
N THR A 95 1.74 -3.08 21.11
CA THR A 95 1.26 -2.82 19.77
C THR A 95 0.55 -4.04 19.16
N LEU A 96 1.12 -5.23 19.30
CA LEU A 96 0.48 -6.47 18.84
C LEU A 96 -0.86 -6.74 19.54
N ILE A 97 -0.97 -6.49 20.86
CA ILE A 97 -2.23 -6.61 21.59
C ILE A 97 -3.27 -5.61 21.05
N LYS A 98 -2.88 -4.36 20.79
CA LYS A 98 -3.77 -3.35 20.20
C LYS A 98 -4.24 -3.73 18.80
N ILE A 99 -3.34 -4.25 17.95
CA ILE A 99 -3.69 -4.79 16.62
C ILE A 99 -4.68 -5.94 16.76
N GLY A 100 -4.42 -6.90 17.64
CA GLY A 100 -5.31 -8.02 17.89
C GLY A 100 -6.72 -7.58 18.31
N GLY A 101 -6.82 -6.59 19.19
CA GLY A 101 -8.09 -6.01 19.60
C GLY A 101 -8.85 -5.35 18.45
N ARG A 102 -8.16 -4.63 17.55
CA ARG A 102 -8.77 -4.00 16.37
C ARG A 102 -9.23 -5.02 15.34
N VAL A 103 -8.44 -6.07 15.12
CA VAL A 103 -8.84 -7.21 14.27
C VAL A 103 -10.07 -7.90 14.82
N GLY A 104 -10.13 -8.15 16.15
CA GLY A 104 -11.31 -8.70 16.80
C GLY A 104 -12.57 -7.85 16.57
N ASN A 105 -12.46 -6.53 16.76
CA ASN A 105 -13.55 -5.60 16.50
C ASN A 105 -14.01 -5.61 15.02
N LEU A 106 -13.09 -5.70 14.09
CA LEU A 106 -13.41 -5.84 12.65
C LEU A 106 -14.17 -7.15 12.38
N MET A 107 -13.77 -8.26 13.00
CA MET A 107 -14.44 -9.54 12.87
C MET A 107 -15.86 -9.50 13.43
N ASP A 108 -16.05 -8.91 14.63
CA ASP A 108 -17.36 -8.75 15.25
C ASP A 108 -18.27 -7.88 14.38
N THR A 109 -17.79 -6.72 13.93
CA THR A 109 -18.56 -5.81 13.06
C THR A 109 -18.98 -6.51 11.76
N THR A 110 -18.09 -7.31 11.16
CA THR A 110 -18.38 -8.06 9.94
C THR A 110 -19.38 -9.18 10.22
N HIS A 111 -19.25 -9.89 11.33
CA HIS A 111 -20.17 -10.94 11.74
C HIS A 111 -21.59 -10.37 11.96
N ASP A 112 -21.71 -9.26 12.68
CA ASP A 112 -22.98 -8.60 12.93
C ASP A 112 -23.65 -8.11 11.63
N ALA A 113 -22.87 -7.55 10.69
CA ALA A 113 -23.37 -7.13 9.40
C ALA A 113 -23.88 -8.29 8.54
N MET A 114 -23.33 -9.49 8.71
CA MET A 114 -23.73 -10.70 7.99
C MET A 114 -24.80 -11.51 8.73
N SER A 115 -25.21 -11.08 9.91
CA SER A 115 -26.27 -11.75 10.71
C SER A 115 -27.61 -11.71 9.98
N PRO A 116 -28.42 -12.79 10.05
CA PRO A 116 -29.79 -12.79 9.52
C PRO A 116 -30.69 -11.73 10.17
N ASP A 117 -30.35 -11.28 11.38
CA ASP A 117 -31.08 -10.26 12.16
C ASP A 117 -30.61 -8.83 11.85
N SER A 118 -29.66 -8.65 10.93
CA SER A 118 -29.21 -7.33 10.49
C SER A 118 -30.29 -6.62 9.66
N PRO A 119 -30.28 -5.29 9.50
CA PRO A 119 -31.31 -4.52 8.81
C PRO A 119 -31.62 -4.96 7.39
N MET A 120 -30.68 -5.60 6.70
CA MET A 120 -30.85 -6.17 5.35
C MET A 120 -30.68 -7.70 5.31
N GLY A 121 -30.66 -8.38 6.46
CA GLY A 121 -30.47 -9.81 6.54
C GLY A 121 -29.08 -10.24 6.09
N LYS A 122 -29.01 -11.15 5.11
CA LYS A 122 -27.72 -11.64 4.58
C LYS A 122 -27.01 -10.65 3.64
N GLU A 123 -27.65 -9.56 3.25
CA GLU A 123 -27.04 -8.51 2.44
C GLU A 123 -26.49 -7.39 3.33
N ILE A 124 -25.27 -6.95 3.05
CA ILE A 124 -24.63 -5.89 3.80
C ILE A 124 -25.21 -4.54 3.35
N SER A 125 -25.83 -3.81 4.29
CA SER A 125 -26.35 -2.47 4.05
C SER A 125 -25.22 -1.46 3.83
N LYS A 126 -25.53 -0.28 3.27
CA LYS A 126 -24.56 0.79 3.10
C LYS A 126 -23.93 1.23 4.43
N THR A 127 -24.76 1.35 5.48
CA THR A 127 -24.28 1.74 6.82
C THR A 127 -23.34 0.70 7.42
N GLU A 128 -23.65 -0.58 7.30
CA GLU A 128 -22.81 -1.68 7.76
C GLU A 128 -21.49 -1.74 6.97
N LYS A 129 -21.55 -1.48 5.66
CA LYS A 129 -20.35 -1.36 4.83
C LYS A 129 -19.44 -0.23 5.30
N ASP A 130 -20.00 0.93 5.62
CA ASP A 130 -19.25 2.08 6.12
C ASP A 130 -18.63 1.78 7.50
N GLN A 131 -19.34 1.02 8.36
CA GLN A 131 -18.81 0.56 9.66
C GLN A 131 -17.65 -0.41 9.50
N ILE A 132 -17.75 -1.36 8.55
CA ILE A 132 -16.66 -2.29 8.22
C ILE A 132 -15.45 -1.53 7.71
N TYR A 133 -15.61 -0.59 6.78
CA TYR A 133 -14.49 0.24 6.29
C TYR A 133 -13.84 1.06 7.40
N LYS A 134 -14.63 1.60 8.32
CA LYS A 134 -14.08 2.30 9.50
C LYS A 134 -13.24 1.37 10.37
N ALA A 135 -13.72 0.15 10.63
CA ALA A 135 -12.99 -0.85 11.41
C ALA A 135 -11.70 -1.30 10.70
N ILE A 136 -11.69 -1.42 9.37
CA ILE A 136 -10.50 -1.71 8.58
C ILE A 136 -9.48 -0.57 8.73
N ASN A 137 -9.87 0.68 8.58
CA ASN A 137 -8.99 1.84 8.74
C ASN A 137 -8.37 1.88 10.15
N GLU A 138 -9.14 1.53 11.18
CA GLU A 138 -8.62 1.47 12.55
C GLU A 138 -7.55 0.38 12.75
N VAL A 139 -7.64 -0.74 12.02
CA VAL A 139 -6.58 -1.77 11.98
C VAL A 139 -5.36 -1.24 11.26
N GLU A 140 -5.54 -0.64 10.09
CA GLU A 140 -4.44 -0.09 9.27
C GLU A 140 -3.66 0.99 10.03
N GLU A 141 -4.36 1.91 10.71
CA GLU A 141 -3.70 2.94 11.54
C GLU A 141 -2.82 2.35 12.64
N LYS A 142 -3.18 1.19 13.18
CA LYS A 142 -2.39 0.53 14.23
C LYS A 142 -1.23 -0.28 13.69
N ILE A 143 -1.35 -0.83 12.49
CA ILE A 143 -0.25 -1.52 11.82
C ILE A 143 0.81 -0.51 11.36
N ALA A 144 0.39 0.70 10.95
CA ALA A 144 1.26 1.76 10.46
C ALA A 144 1.98 2.56 11.58
N LYS A 145 1.70 2.32 12.85
CA LYS A 145 2.36 2.94 14.03
C LYS A 145 3.30 1.99 14.74
#